data_42b6dd5479c6328662d8c34b5cfe1f83
#
_entry.id   42b6dd5479c6328662d8c34b5cfe1f83
#
_cell.length_a   1.000
_cell.length_b   1.000
_cell.length_c   1.000
_cell.angle_alpha   90.00
_cell.angle_beta   90.00
_cell.angle_gamma   90.00
#
_symmetry.space_group_name_H-M   'P 1'
#
loop_
_entity.id
_entity.type
_entity.pdbx_description
1 polymer ?
#
loop_
_entity_poly.entity_id
_entity_poly.type
_entity_poly.pdbx_seq_one_letter_code
_entity_poly.pdbx_strand_id
1 'polypeptide(L)'
;MNKNDIRDLYIHAFKGTSPDVTRFSVADVKDTLVEELRALAPNKYEYEKNKLDIFQIVQETFDEVLPSYVGNFIGQFAEIKSVGNGQRASFIVKRGRRRAKTFVTEVGLAGVYEAFRLDVDTFEVSAKAYGGAAYVDFERMLDGSENLTEPLQLLLEGLEEAIYRELLKALIAATTNSDMPTANKVSTNTFDPEAMQRLCTIAKSYGGGSAVIFASPEFVQSMGPDAIGMPVYAPYAVPSPATAGSAPGYATPVYNPNDIASIAATGYITMFRGTPIVQLPQGFVDEENNTYQTPTDTAFIFPAGNQKIIKVVFEGQTDVRDWQHRDRQMEIEIYKKFGVAILTTNDWCVYKNTALTTQYPYIDPARADGNPHNGIYR
;
A
#
# COMPACT_ATOMS: atom_id res chain seq x y z
N MET A 1 -4.09 8.54 -35.13
CA MET A 1 -3.54 7.30 -34.52
C MET A 1 -4.60 6.22 -34.44
N ASN A 2 -4.20 4.93 -34.25
CA ASN A 2 -5.16 3.86 -34.01
C ASN A 2 -5.62 3.92 -32.54
N LYS A 3 -6.83 3.41 -32.20
CA LYS A 3 -7.35 3.40 -30.81
C LYS A 3 -6.37 2.75 -29.82
N ASN A 4 -5.72 1.66 -30.22
CA ASN A 4 -4.73 0.97 -29.37
C ASN A 4 -3.52 1.85 -29.06
N ASP A 5 -3.06 2.64 -30.03
CA ASP A 5 -1.92 3.54 -29.85
C ASP A 5 -2.26 4.67 -28.87
N ILE A 6 -3.50 5.20 -28.94
CA ILE A 6 -4.00 6.24 -28.03
C ILE A 6 -4.12 5.68 -26.60
N ARG A 7 -4.66 4.46 -26.45
CA ARG A 7 -4.73 3.76 -25.16
C ARG A 7 -3.34 3.59 -24.55
N ASP A 8 -2.38 3.13 -25.33
CA ASP A 8 -1.02 2.90 -24.85
C ASP A 8 -0.34 4.21 -24.43
N LEU A 9 -0.61 5.30 -25.16
CA LEU A 9 -0.19 6.66 -24.75
C LEU A 9 -0.83 7.08 -23.41
N TYR A 10 -2.13 6.78 -23.21
CA TYR A 10 -2.82 7.04 -21.95
C TYR A 10 -2.15 6.30 -20.79
N ILE A 11 -1.90 5.01 -20.95
CA ILE A 11 -1.24 4.18 -19.95
C ILE A 11 0.13 4.73 -19.60
N HIS A 12 0.92 5.13 -20.60
CA HIS A 12 2.23 5.73 -20.37
C HIS A 12 2.15 7.11 -19.70
N ALA A 13 1.20 7.96 -20.10
CA ALA A 13 0.98 9.27 -19.49
C ALA A 13 0.63 9.17 -18.01
N PHE A 14 -0.27 8.23 -17.65
CA PHE A 14 -0.67 8.01 -16.26
C PHE A 14 0.39 7.29 -15.42
N LYS A 15 1.13 6.34 -15.99
CA LYS A 15 2.26 5.70 -15.30
C LYS A 15 3.49 6.61 -15.16
N GLY A 16 3.46 7.79 -15.74
CA GLY A 16 4.63 8.69 -15.77
C GLY A 16 5.83 8.08 -16.49
N THR A 17 5.58 7.21 -17.47
CA THR A 17 6.61 6.51 -18.25
C THR A 17 6.57 6.95 -19.70
N SER A 18 7.68 6.81 -20.41
CA SER A 18 7.72 7.04 -21.85
C SER A 18 7.94 5.72 -22.58
N PRO A 19 7.26 5.48 -23.72
CA PRO A 19 7.47 4.27 -24.53
C PRO A 19 8.90 4.17 -25.08
N ASP A 20 9.55 5.31 -25.30
CA ASP A 20 10.96 5.41 -25.72
C ASP A 20 11.64 6.56 -24.97
N VAL A 21 12.28 6.22 -23.84
CA VAL A 21 12.95 7.18 -22.94
C VAL A 21 14.03 8.01 -23.66
N THR A 22 14.55 7.52 -24.79
CA THR A 22 15.60 8.20 -25.54
C THR A 22 15.07 9.25 -26.52
N ARG A 23 13.78 9.19 -26.87
CA ARG A 23 13.17 10.04 -27.91
C ARG A 23 12.07 10.94 -27.40
N PHE A 24 11.32 10.54 -26.39
CA PHE A 24 10.14 11.25 -25.90
C PHE A 24 10.23 11.47 -24.39
N SER A 25 9.97 12.69 -23.96
CA SER A 25 9.76 12.99 -22.53
C SER A 25 8.33 12.63 -22.12
N VAL A 26 8.07 12.50 -20.83
CA VAL A 26 6.72 12.29 -20.29
C VAL A 26 5.79 13.48 -20.66
N ALA A 27 6.34 14.68 -20.74
CA ALA A 27 5.59 15.87 -21.18
C ALA A 27 5.13 15.72 -22.63
N ASP A 28 6.04 15.30 -23.54
CA ASP A 28 5.70 15.08 -24.95
C ASP A 28 4.60 14.03 -25.13
N VAL A 29 4.58 12.99 -24.29
CA VAL A 29 3.54 11.95 -24.29
C VAL A 29 2.17 12.54 -23.89
N LYS A 30 2.15 13.40 -22.87
CA LYS A 30 0.93 14.08 -22.42
C LYS A 30 0.41 15.06 -23.49
N ASP A 31 1.28 15.84 -24.08
CA ASP A 31 0.92 16.80 -25.13
C ASP A 31 0.36 16.09 -26.37
N THR A 32 1.02 15.01 -26.81
CA THR A 32 0.52 14.17 -27.92
C THR A 32 -0.85 13.59 -27.62
N LEU A 33 -1.06 13.12 -26.39
CA LEU A 33 -2.34 12.59 -25.96
C LEU A 33 -3.45 13.62 -26.03
N VAL A 34 -3.19 14.84 -25.58
CA VAL A 34 -4.14 15.97 -25.67
C VAL A 34 -4.49 16.30 -27.10
N GLU A 35 -3.49 16.33 -28.00
CA GLU A 35 -3.72 16.57 -29.42
C GLU A 35 -4.56 15.48 -30.07
N GLU A 36 -4.30 14.20 -29.78
CA GLU A 36 -5.08 13.09 -30.33
C GLU A 36 -6.51 13.08 -29.80
N LEU A 37 -6.74 13.42 -28.52
CA LEU A 37 -8.09 13.57 -27.97
C LEU A 37 -8.86 14.72 -28.63
N ARG A 38 -8.21 15.86 -28.86
CA ARG A 38 -8.81 16.97 -29.63
C ARG A 38 -9.12 16.56 -31.06
N ALA A 39 -8.28 15.75 -31.68
CA ALA A 39 -8.55 15.23 -33.01
C ALA A 39 -9.76 14.29 -33.05
N LEU A 40 -10.01 13.53 -31.96
CA LEU A 40 -11.21 12.69 -31.81
C LEU A 40 -12.49 13.49 -31.53
N ALA A 41 -12.38 14.63 -30.86
CA ALA A 41 -13.49 15.46 -30.43
C ALA A 41 -13.29 16.94 -30.77
N PRO A 42 -13.12 17.34 -32.06
CA PRO A 42 -12.90 18.71 -32.46
C PRO A 42 -14.13 19.61 -32.30
N ASN A 43 -15.30 19.03 -32.16
CA ASN A 43 -16.56 19.73 -31.91
C ASN A 43 -17.55 18.81 -31.19
N LYS A 44 -18.66 19.39 -30.68
CA LYS A 44 -19.68 18.66 -29.91
C LYS A 44 -20.27 17.48 -30.67
N TYR A 45 -20.46 17.60 -31.98
CA TYR A 45 -21.02 16.53 -32.79
C TYR A 45 -20.07 15.33 -32.93
N GLU A 46 -18.81 15.58 -33.20
CA GLU A 46 -17.81 14.52 -33.27
C GLU A 46 -17.53 13.91 -31.89
N TYR A 47 -17.61 14.69 -30.81
CA TYR A 47 -17.56 14.17 -29.45
C TYR A 47 -18.68 13.17 -29.18
N GLU A 48 -19.95 13.56 -29.43
CA GLU A 48 -21.09 12.66 -29.22
C GLU A 48 -21.00 11.40 -30.09
N LYS A 49 -20.40 11.48 -31.25
CA LYS A 49 -20.20 10.33 -32.13
C LYS A 49 -19.09 9.41 -31.61
N ASN A 50 -17.99 9.96 -31.11
CA ASN A 50 -16.79 9.23 -30.71
C ASN A 50 -16.75 8.96 -29.20
N LYS A 51 -17.72 9.43 -28.41
CA LYS A 51 -17.67 9.37 -26.95
C LYS A 51 -17.53 7.96 -26.39
N LEU A 52 -18.20 6.98 -26.99
CA LEU A 52 -18.09 5.58 -26.57
C LEU A 52 -16.67 5.04 -26.75
N ASP A 53 -15.98 5.49 -27.80
CA ASP A 53 -14.60 5.12 -28.07
C ASP A 53 -13.65 5.75 -27.05
N ILE A 54 -13.90 7.02 -26.70
CA ILE A 54 -13.15 7.74 -25.66
C ILE A 54 -13.36 7.07 -24.30
N PHE A 55 -14.61 6.74 -23.94
CA PHE A 55 -14.92 6.08 -22.69
C PHE A 55 -14.31 4.69 -22.59
N GLN A 56 -14.29 3.93 -23.68
CA GLN A 56 -13.64 2.64 -23.74
C GLN A 56 -12.13 2.76 -23.47
N ILE A 57 -11.47 3.74 -24.09
CA ILE A 57 -10.02 3.99 -23.86
C ILE A 57 -9.76 4.32 -22.38
N VAL A 58 -10.57 5.21 -21.80
CA VAL A 58 -10.45 5.58 -20.37
C VAL A 58 -10.69 4.37 -19.48
N GLN A 59 -11.75 3.61 -19.73
CA GLN A 59 -12.08 2.40 -18.97
C GLN A 59 -10.95 1.37 -18.98
N GLU A 60 -10.43 1.03 -20.17
CA GLU A 60 -9.33 0.08 -20.33
C GLU A 60 -8.06 0.57 -19.64
N THR A 61 -7.79 1.88 -19.68
CA THR A 61 -6.65 2.48 -18.99
C THR A 61 -6.76 2.33 -17.48
N PHE A 62 -7.91 2.66 -16.89
CA PHE A 62 -8.11 2.52 -15.45
C PHE A 62 -8.05 1.06 -14.99
N ASP A 63 -8.62 0.15 -15.80
CA ASP A 63 -8.59 -1.28 -15.51
C ASP A 63 -7.18 -1.88 -15.54
N GLU A 64 -6.23 -1.25 -16.25
CA GLU A 64 -4.83 -1.67 -16.29
C GLU A 64 -3.97 -0.95 -15.23
N VAL A 65 -4.17 0.36 -15.05
CA VAL A 65 -3.33 1.18 -14.17
C VAL A 65 -3.57 0.86 -12.70
N LEU A 66 -4.84 0.76 -12.25
CA LEU A 66 -5.16 0.53 -10.83
C LEU A 66 -4.59 -0.79 -10.27
N PRO A 67 -4.74 -1.96 -10.93
CA PRO A 67 -4.09 -3.18 -10.45
C PRO A 67 -2.56 -3.10 -10.48
N SER A 68 -2.00 -2.40 -11.48
CA SER A 68 -0.55 -2.19 -11.60
C SER A 68 -0.01 -1.34 -10.45
N TYR A 69 -0.72 -0.27 -10.06
CA TYR A 69 -0.38 0.55 -8.91
C TYR A 69 -0.28 -0.28 -7.62
N VAL A 70 -1.34 -1.03 -7.32
CA VAL A 70 -1.35 -1.94 -6.16
C VAL A 70 -0.23 -2.98 -6.24
N GLY A 71 0.01 -3.53 -7.44
CA GLY A 71 1.08 -4.48 -7.69
C GLY A 71 2.47 -3.93 -7.41
N ASN A 72 2.74 -2.71 -7.80
CA ASN A 72 4.03 -2.04 -7.57
C ASN A 72 4.24 -1.71 -6.10
N PHE A 73 3.20 -1.23 -5.42
CA PHE A 73 3.29 -0.79 -4.04
C PHE A 73 3.39 -1.95 -3.05
N ILE A 74 2.47 -2.91 -3.12
CA ILE A 74 2.35 -4.01 -2.14
C ILE A 74 2.34 -5.40 -2.77
N GLY A 75 2.65 -5.54 -4.04
CA GLY A 75 2.52 -6.80 -4.79
C GLY A 75 3.35 -7.96 -4.22
N GLN A 76 4.40 -7.69 -3.45
CA GLN A 76 5.15 -8.72 -2.74
C GLN A 76 4.30 -9.38 -1.63
N PHE A 77 3.39 -8.64 -1.00
CA PHE A 77 2.58 -9.05 0.15
C PHE A 77 1.10 -9.18 -0.17
N ALA A 78 0.66 -8.65 -1.31
CA ALA A 78 -0.71 -8.69 -1.78
C ALA A 78 -0.91 -9.69 -2.92
N GLU A 79 -1.99 -10.45 -2.85
CA GLU A 79 -2.54 -11.21 -3.96
C GLU A 79 -3.69 -10.43 -4.57
N ILE A 80 -3.56 -10.08 -5.85
CA ILE A 80 -4.54 -9.29 -6.59
C ILE A 80 -5.34 -10.22 -7.47
N LYS A 81 -6.66 -10.15 -7.39
CA LYS A 81 -7.58 -10.88 -8.28
C LYS A 81 -8.57 -9.92 -8.91
N SER A 82 -8.76 -10.05 -10.22
CA SER A 82 -9.85 -9.40 -10.93
C SER A 82 -10.94 -10.46 -11.23
N VAL A 83 -12.19 -10.14 -10.90
CA VAL A 83 -13.35 -11.01 -11.10
C VAL A 83 -14.43 -10.28 -11.90
N GLY A 84 -15.29 -11.03 -12.56
CA GLY A 84 -16.40 -10.44 -13.31
C GLY A 84 -17.44 -9.76 -12.41
N ASN A 85 -18.29 -8.92 -13.00
CA ASN A 85 -19.38 -8.25 -12.29
C ASN A 85 -20.29 -9.26 -11.58
N GLY A 86 -20.56 -9.04 -10.28
CA GLY A 86 -21.41 -9.90 -9.46
C GLY A 86 -20.74 -11.20 -9.01
N GLN A 87 -19.48 -11.43 -9.34
CA GLN A 87 -18.73 -12.59 -8.86
C GLN A 87 -17.96 -12.25 -7.60
N ARG A 88 -17.99 -13.17 -6.63
CA ARG A 88 -17.17 -13.05 -5.43
C ARG A 88 -15.83 -13.72 -5.62
N ALA A 89 -14.77 -13.03 -5.28
CA ALA A 89 -13.43 -13.61 -5.28
C ALA A 89 -13.25 -14.50 -4.05
N SER A 90 -12.97 -15.77 -4.27
CA SER A 90 -12.59 -16.70 -3.22
C SER A 90 -11.08 -16.90 -3.20
N PHE A 91 -10.51 -16.94 -1.99
CA PHE A 91 -9.10 -17.25 -1.75
C PHE A 91 -8.99 -18.51 -0.91
N ILE A 92 -8.02 -19.32 -1.25
CA ILE A 92 -7.76 -20.56 -0.54
C ILE A 92 -6.77 -20.29 0.61
N VAL A 93 -7.20 -20.57 1.83
CA VAL A 93 -6.38 -20.47 3.04
C VAL A 93 -5.96 -21.87 3.49
N LYS A 94 -4.69 -22.13 3.49
CA LYS A 94 -4.15 -23.39 4.02
C LYS A 94 -3.85 -23.25 5.51
N ARG A 95 -4.72 -23.79 6.36
CA ARG A 95 -4.57 -23.76 7.83
C ARG A 95 -3.61 -24.82 8.26
N GLY A 96 -2.64 -25.18 8.00
CA GLY A 96 -1.81 -26.31 8.47
C GLY A 96 -0.32 -26.04 8.53
N ARG A 97 0.11 -24.92 7.94
CA ARG A 97 1.54 -24.61 7.82
C ARG A 97 2.27 -24.48 9.17
N ARG A 98 1.55 -24.14 10.23
CA ARG A 98 2.07 -24.08 11.60
C ARG A 98 2.38 -25.44 12.20
N ARG A 99 1.68 -26.47 11.78
CA ARG A 99 1.78 -27.81 12.33
C ARG A 99 2.62 -28.74 11.45
N ALA A 100 3.43 -28.20 10.53
CA ALA A 100 4.32 -29.03 9.70
C ALA A 100 5.19 -29.96 10.55
N LYS A 101 5.60 -29.52 11.74
CA LYS A 101 6.35 -30.35 12.70
C LYS A 101 5.53 -31.51 13.27
N THR A 102 4.19 -31.41 13.29
CA THR A 102 3.30 -32.48 13.77
C THR A 102 2.96 -33.50 12.69
N PHE A 103 3.24 -33.19 11.40
CA PHE A 103 3.06 -34.14 10.30
C PHE A 103 4.18 -35.18 10.20
N VAL A 104 5.29 -34.95 10.89
CA VAL A 104 6.43 -35.88 10.94
C VAL A 104 6.62 -36.28 12.40
N THR A 105 6.34 -37.55 12.70
CA THR A 105 6.56 -38.14 14.00
C THR A 105 7.64 -39.20 13.91
N GLU A 106 8.48 -39.30 14.91
CA GLU A 106 9.44 -40.41 15.03
C GLU A 106 8.67 -41.70 15.33
N VAL A 107 8.82 -42.68 14.48
CA VAL A 107 8.11 -43.97 14.60
C VAL A 107 9.14 -45.08 14.55
N GLY A 108 9.02 -46.02 15.47
CA GLY A 108 9.84 -47.24 15.46
C GLY A 108 9.56 -48.11 14.22
N LEU A 109 10.48 -49.02 13.91
CA LEU A 109 10.45 -49.87 12.71
C LEU A 109 9.14 -50.68 12.50
N ALA A 110 8.30 -50.84 13.53
CA ALA A 110 6.99 -51.50 13.47
C ALA A 110 5.82 -50.56 13.79
N GLY A 111 6.04 -49.24 13.80
CA GLY A 111 5.02 -48.26 14.16
C GLY A 111 4.09 -47.92 13.01
N VAL A 112 2.88 -47.49 13.34
CA VAL A 112 1.86 -46.99 12.40
C VAL A 112 1.94 -45.48 12.39
N TYR A 113 2.00 -44.87 11.17
CA TYR A 113 1.99 -43.42 11.00
C TYR A 113 0.57 -42.87 11.17
N GLU A 114 0.44 -41.77 11.92
CA GLU A 114 -0.79 -40.99 11.88
C GLU A 114 -0.86 -40.20 10.57
N ALA A 115 -1.99 -40.33 9.89
CA ALA A 115 -2.25 -39.57 8.68
C ALA A 115 -2.95 -38.25 9.04
N PHE A 116 -2.32 -37.13 8.74
CA PHE A 116 -2.88 -35.80 8.92
C PHE A 116 -3.44 -35.26 7.61
N ARG A 117 -4.60 -34.61 7.68
CA ARG A 117 -5.19 -33.92 6.54
C ARG A 117 -4.87 -32.43 6.63
N LEU A 118 -4.50 -31.83 5.51
CA LEU A 118 -4.37 -30.38 5.39
C LEU A 118 -5.77 -29.78 5.22
N ASP A 119 -6.24 -29.06 6.22
CA ASP A 119 -7.50 -28.33 6.12
C ASP A 119 -7.36 -27.10 5.23
N VAL A 120 -8.27 -26.96 4.30
CA VAL A 120 -8.36 -25.87 3.35
C VAL A 120 -9.64 -25.11 3.60
N ASP A 121 -9.54 -23.86 4.00
CA ASP A 121 -10.68 -22.95 4.10
C ASP A 121 -10.73 -22.04 2.88
N THR A 122 -11.93 -21.66 2.50
CA THR A 122 -12.17 -20.62 1.51
C THR A 122 -12.57 -19.33 2.19
N PHE A 123 -11.96 -18.25 1.78
CA PHE A 123 -12.24 -16.91 2.27
C PHE A 123 -12.73 -16.04 1.10
N GLU A 124 -13.89 -15.43 1.27
CA GLU A 124 -14.48 -14.53 0.27
C GLU A 124 -14.25 -13.07 0.64
N VAL A 125 -13.88 -12.27 -0.34
CA VAL A 125 -13.71 -10.83 -0.20
C VAL A 125 -14.86 -10.12 -0.91
N SER A 126 -15.58 -9.26 -0.19
CA SER A 126 -16.61 -8.40 -0.77
C SER A 126 -15.99 -7.12 -1.31
N ALA A 127 -16.32 -6.76 -2.54
CA ALA A 127 -15.95 -5.49 -3.12
C ALA A 127 -16.97 -4.40 -2.72
N LYS A 128 -16.47 -3.20 -2.48
CA LYS A 128 -17.26 -1.97 -2.29
C LYS A 128 -17.07 -1.09 -3.50
N ALA A 129 -18.03 -0.23 -3.74
CA ALA A 129 -18.03 0.71 -4.83
C ALA A 129 -17.36 2.02 -4.43
N TYR A 130 -16.47 2.49 -5.28
CA TYR A 130 -15.82 3.79 -5.16
C TYR A 130 -15.92 4.49 -6.51
N GLY A 131 -16.18 5.77 -6.49
CA GLY A 131 -16.31 6.58 -7.70
C GLY A 131 -16.11 8.04 -7.38
N GLY A 132 -15.88 8.80 -8.42
CA GLY A 132 -15.78 10.24 -8.39
C GLY A 132 -16.34 10.82 -9.67
N ALA A 133 -16.70 12.10 -9.62
CA ALA A 133 -17.18 12.84 -10.76
C ALA A 133 -16.39 14.14 -10.91
N ALA A 134 -16.15 14.54 -12.13
CA ALA A 134 -15.49 15.79 -12.47
C ALA A 134 -16.32 16.56 -13.50
N TYR A 135 -16.43 17.87 -13.31
CA TYR A 135 -17.07 18.75 -14.27
C TYR A 135 -16.05 19.25 -15.28
N VAL A 136 -16.44 19.24 -16.55
CA VAL A 136 -15.68 19.82 -17.67
C VAL A 136 -16.56 20.78 -18.42
N ASP A 137 -16.10 22.00 -18.62
CA ASP A 137 -16.78 22.96 -19.49
C ASP A 137 -16.41 22.67 -20.95
N PHE A 138 -17.40 22.24 -21.73
CA PHE A 138 -17.20 21.85 -23.10
C PHE A 138 -16.69 23.01 -23.99
N GLU A 139 -17.12 24.24 -23.73
CA GLU A 139 -16.66 25.42 -24.48
C GLU A 139 -15.19 25.70 -24.20
N ARG A 140 -14.75 25.56 -22.95
CA ARG A 140 -13.34 25.71 -22.56
C ARG A 140 -12.46 24.55 -23.04
N MET A 141 -13.01 23.36 -23.15
CA MET A 141 -12.30 22.24 -23.77
C MET A 141 -12.05 22.50 -25.25
N LEU A 142 -13.01 23.09 -25.96
CA LEU A 142 -12.86 23.42 -27.40
C LEU A 142 -11.86 24.55 -27.63
N ASP A 143 -11.85 25.59 -26.81
CA ASP A 143 -10.90 26.72 -26.94
C ASP A 143 -9.50 26.36 -26.41
N GLY A 144 -9.37 25.22 -25.72
CA GLY A 144 -8.10 24.69 -25.25
C GLY A 144 -7.67 25.19 -23.88
N SER A 145 -8.53 25.91 -23.18
CA SER A 145 -8.26 26.36 -21.80
C SER A 145 -8.49 25.29 -20.76
N GLU A 146 -9.31 24.27 -21.05
CA GLU A 146 -9.50 23.08 -20.23
C GLU A 146 -9.10 21.81 -20.98
N ASN A 147 -8.61 20.83 -20.24
CA ASN A 147 -8.12 19.59 -20.77
C ASN A 147 -8.83 18.43 -20.09
N LEU A 148 -9.37 17.50 -20.86
CA LEU A 148 -10.05 16.31 -20.33
C LEU A 148 -9.12 15.38 -19.52
N THR A 149 -7.81 15.46 -19.81
CA THR A 149 -6.82 14.57 -19.18
C THR A 149 -6.59 14.89 -17.70
N GLU A 150 -6.61 16.17 -17.32
CA GLU A 150 -6.36 16.60 -15.93
C GLU A 150 -7.44 16.11 -14.96
N PRO A 151 -8.76 16.32 -15.20
CA PRO A 151 -9.79 15.78 -14.35
C PRO A 151 -9.76 14.25 -14.24
N LEU A 152 -9.46 13.55 -15.33
CA LEU A 152 -9.33 12.10 -15.33
C LEU A 152 -8.12 11.63 -14.50
N GLN A 153 -7.00 12.35 -14.54
CA GLN A 153 -5.84 12.07 -13.70
C GLN A 153 -6.17 12.26 -12.23
N LEU A 154 -6.85 13.34 -11.86
CA LEU A 154 -7.28 13.58 -10.48
C LEU A 154 -8.24 12.49 -9.97
N LEU A 155 -9.16 12.01 -10.82
CA LEU A 155 -10.04 10.91 -10.48
C LEU A 155 -9.27 9.58 -10.27
N LEU A 156 -8.23 9.33 -11.08
CA LEU A 156 -7.37 8.16 -10.91
C LEU A 156 -6.59 8.24 -9.60
N GLU A 157 -5.94 9.36 -9.32
CA GLU A 157 -5.21 9.61 -8.07
C GLU A 157 -6.14 9.44 -6.85
N GLY A 158 -7.37 9.94 -6.93
CA GLY A 158 -8.38 9.75 -5.89
C GLY A 158 -8.78 8.29 -5.67
N LEU A 159 -8.86 7.48 -6.73
CA LEU A 159 -9.12 6.05 -6.61
C LEU A 159 -7.91 5.29 -6.03
N GLU A 160 -6.69 5.65 -6.41
CA GLU A 160 -5.46 5.10 -5.83
C GLU A 160 -5.38 5.39 -4.33
N GLU A 161 -5.69 6.62 -3.93
CA GLU A 161 -5.78 7.02 -2.52
C GLU A 161 -6.86 6.25 -1.77
N ALA A 162 -8.03 6.04 -2.39
CA ALA A 162 -9.11 5.25 -1.80
C ALA A 162 -8.70 3.78 -1.57
N ILE A 163 -7.97 3.18 -2.51
CA ILE A 163 -7.40 1.81 -2.36
C ILE A 163 -6.41 1.78 -1.18
N TYR A 164 -5.52 2.76 -1.11
CA TYR A 164 -4.54 2.86 -0.04
C TYR A 164 -5.20 3.03 1.34
N ARG A 165 -6.22 3.87 1.44
CA ARG A 165 -7.00 4.08 2.66
C ARG A 165 -7.74 2.82 3.10
N GLU A 166 -8.39 2.09 2.18
CA GLU A 166 -9.05 0.81 2.50
C GLU A 166 -8.04 -0.27 2.93
N LEU A 167 -6.83 -0.26 2.36
CA LEU A 167 -5.75 -1.11 2.80
C LEU A 167 -5.35 -0.84 4.25
N LEU A 168 -5.08 0.42 4.60
CA LEU A 168 -4.74 0.82 5.96
C LEU A 168 -5.89 0.51 6.94
N LYS A 169 -7.13 0.76 6.53
CA LYS A 169 -8.33 0.42 7.31
C LYS A 169 -8.41 -1.08 7.61
N ALA A 170 -8.17 -1.93 6.60
CA ALA A 170 -8.15 -3.37 6.78
C ALA A 170 -7.01 -3.82 7.70
N LEU A 171 -5.81 -3.22 7.59
CA LEU A 171 -4.68 -3.51 8.45
C LEU A 171 -4.96 -3.14 9.91
N ILE A 172 -5.46 -1.94 10.16
CA ILE A 172 -5.80 -1.49 11.52
C ILE A 172 -6.93 -2.33 12.12
N ALA A 173 -7.98 -2.62 11.35
CA ALA A 173 -9.06 -3.49 11.80
C ALA A 173 -8.54 -4.89 12.17
N ALA A 174 -7.60 -5.44 11.39
CA ALA A 174 -6.97 -6.72 11.70
C ALA A 174 -6.11 -6.68 12.98
N THR A 175 -5.50 -5.53 13.32
CA THR A 175 -4.75 -5.38 14.58
C THR A 175 -5.64 -5.41 15.82
N THR A 176 -6.88 -4.93 15.71
CA THR A 176 -7.84 -4.90 16.81
C THR A 176 -8.54 -6.25 17.00
N ASN A 177 -8.44 -7.17 16.03
CA ASN A 177 -9.07 -8.47 16.11
C ASN A 177 -8.49 -9.32 17.27
N SER A 178 -9.37 -10.01 17.99
CA SER A 178 -9.01 -10.94 19.08
C SER A 178 -8.22 -12.16 18.60
N ASP A 179 -8.33 -12.50 17.32
CA ASP A 179 -7.65 -13.65 16.73
C ASP A 179 -6.14 -13.46 16.58
N MET A 180 -5.68 -12.21 16.60
CA MET A 180 -4.24 -11.91 16.59
C MET A 180 -3.61 -12.20 17.95
N PRO A 181 -2.59 -13.08 18.03
CA PRO A 181 -1.93 -13.40 19.28
C PRO A 181 -1.37 -12.16 19.98
N THR A 182 -1.48 -12.10 21.30
CA THR A 182 -0.90 -11.00 22.09
C THR A 182 0.60 -10.86 21.93
N ALA A 183 1.31 -11.96 21.67
CA ALA A 183 2.74 -11.96 21.40
C ALA A 183 3.12 -11.23 20.08
N ASN A 184 2.18 -11.07 19.15
CA ASN A 184 2.37 -10.40 17.88
C ASN A 184 2.06 -8.89 17.96
N LYS A 185 1.56 -8.43 19.10
CA LYS A 185 1.22 -7.02 19.33
C LYS A 185 2.10 -6.46 20.43
N VAL A 186 2.74 -5.35 20.16
CA VAL A 186 3.48 -4.59 21.18
C VAL A 186 3.03 -3.14 21.09
N SER A 187 2.74 -2.56 22.26
CA SER A 187 2.44 -1.13 22.38
C SER A 187 3.30 -0.55 23.49
N THR A 188 4.10 0.42 23.16
CA THR A 188 5.03 1.10 24.07
C THR A 188 4.86 2.60 23.98
N ASN A 189 5.29 3.33 24.98
CA ASN A 189 5.26 4.79 24.98
C ASN A 189 6.57 5.41 24.44
N THR A 190 7.59 4.58 24.24
CA THR A 190 8.86 4.96 23.62
C THR A 190 9.30 3.79 22.73
N PHE A 191 10.13 4.06 21.75
CA PHE A 191 10.65 2.99 20.91
C PHE A 191 11.49 2.01 21.73
N ASP A 192 11.14 0.71 21.69
CA ASP A 192 11.87 -0.39 22.32
C ASP A 192 12.44 -1.29 21.21
N PRO A 193 13.78 -1.22 20.97
CA PRO A 193 14.42 -2.00 19.92
C PRO A 193 14.42 -3.51 20.17
N GLU A 194 14.36 -3.96 21.43
CA GLU A 194 14.33 -5.39 21.77
C GLU A 194 12.95 -5.98 21.48
N ALA A 195 11.89 -5.27 21.85
CA ALA A 195 10.52 -5.65 21.52
C ALA A 195 10.32 -5.70 20.00
N MET A 196 10.81 -4.71 19.27
CA MET A 196 10.77 -4.70 17.80
C MET A 196 11.53 -5.88 17.20
N GLN A 197 12.72 -6.18 17.69
CA GLN A 197 13.52 -7.33 17.26
C GLN A 197 12.79 -8.66 17.48
N ARG A 198 12.10 -8.80 18.63
CA ARG A 198 11.29 -9.98 18.93
C ARG A 198 10.17 -10.17 17.89
N LEU A 199 9.46 -9.09 17.54
CA LEU A 199 8.41 -9.14 16.52
C LEU A 199 8.97 -9.51 15.14
N CYS A 200 10.12 -8.94 14.76
CA CYS A 200 10.81 -9.32 13.53
C CYS A 200 11.20 -10.81 13.52
N THR A 201 11.63 -11.36 14.66
CA THR A 201 11.95 -12.78 14.78
C THR A 201 10.71 -13.66 14.60
N ILE A 202 9.57 -13.25 15.17
CA ILE A 202 8.29 -13.95 14.98
C ILE A 202 7.93 -13.96 13.49
N ALA A 203 7.91 -12.79 12.84
CA ALA A 203 7.58 -12.70 11.42
C ALA A 203 8.55 -13.52 10.54
N LYS A 204 9.86 -13.44 10.80
CA LYS A 204 10.88 -14.23 10.10
C LYS A 204 10.65 -15.74 10.22
N SER A 205 10.16 -16.21 11.36
CA SER A 205 9.87 -17.66 11.56
C SER A 205 8.77 -18.17 10.62
N TYR A 206 7.84 -17.32 10.23
CA TYR A 206 6.80 -17.65 9.25
C TYR A 206 7.21 -17.34 7.80
N GLY A 207 8.12 -16.40 7.59
CA GLY A 207 8.60 -15.98 6.28
C GLY A 207 9.80 -16.77 5.73
N GLY A 208 10.14 -17.93 6.33
CA GLY A 208 11.30 -18.70 5.90
C GLY A 208 12.64 -17.99 6.15
N GLY A 209 12.71 -17.17 7.18
CA GLY A 209 13.90 -16.39 7.57
C GLY A 209 13.88 -14.92 7.13
N SER A 210 12.91 -14.51 6.35
CA SER A 210 12.81 -13.13 5.87
C SER A 210 11.51 -12.45 6.33
N ALA A 211 11.61 -11.16 6.67
CA ALA A 211 10.47 -10.31 7.00
C ALA A 211 10.74 -8.89 6.49
N VAL A 212 9.70 -8.08 6.37
CA VAL A 212 9.77 -6.67 5.96
C VAL A 212 8.93 -5.83 6.91
N ILE A 213 9.43 -4.66 7.25
CA ILE A 213 8.76 -3.68 8.10
C ILE A 213 8.14 -2.61 7.21
N PHE A 214 6.87 -2.33 7.41
CA PHE A 214 6.16 -1.20 6.80
C PHE A 214 5.85 -0.18 7.87
N ALA A 215 6.34 1.03 7.72
CA ALA A 215 6.14 2.10 8.68
C ALA A 215 6.13 3.47 8.00
N SER A 216 5.52 4.45 8.65
CA SER A 216 5.59 5.85 8.19
C SER A 216 7.01 6.42 8.36
N PRO A 217 7.38 7.47 7.62
CA PRO A 217 8.66 8.16 7.79
C PRO A 217 8.90 8.63 9.24
N GLU A 218 7.87 9.13 9.90
CA GLU A 218 7.91 9.62 11.29
C GLU A 218 8.22 8.48 12.27
N PHE A 219 7.61 7.30 12.05
CA PHE A 219 7.92 6.12 12.84
C PHE A 219 9.37 5.68 12.64
N VAL A 220 9.84 5.64 11.40
CA VAL A 220 11.22 5.24 11.08
C VAL A 220 12.23 6.18 11.73
N GLN A 221 11.98 7.50 11.71
CA GLN A 221 12.83 8.49 12.41
C GLN A 221 12.85 8.26 13.91
N SER A 222 11.73 7.83 14.52
CA SER A 222 11.65 7.57 15.95
C SER A 222 12.49 6.37 16.41
N MET A 223 12.86 5.47 15.51
CA MET A 223 13.75 4.34 15.81
C MET A 223 15.15 4.78 16.22
N GLY A 224 15.61 5.93 15.72
CA GLY A 224 16.89 6.52 16.09
C GLY A 224 18.11 5.64 15.80
N PRO A 225 19.22 5.89 16.51
CA PRO A 225 20.48 5.15 16.32
C PRO A 225 20.36 3.66 16.68
N ASP A 226 19.42 3.27 17.53
CA ASP A 226 19.21 1.88 17.96
C ASP A 226 18.73 0.96 16.82
N ALA A 227 18.18 1.54 15.75
CA ALA A 227 17.80 0.80 14.55
C ALA A 227 19.03 0.24 13.80
N ILE A 228 20.14 0.98 13.83
CA ILE A 228 21.34 0.70 13.03
C ILE A 228 22.38 -0.04 13.85
N GLY A 229 22.44 0.26 15.16
CA GLY A 229 23.43 -0.30 16.08
C GLY A 229 23.00 -1.66 16.63
N MET A 230 23.86 -2.67 16.52
CA MET A 230 23.71 -3.88 17.31
C MET A 230 24.38 -3.70 18.68
N PRO A 231 23.69 -3.94 19.80
CA PRO A 231 24.35 -4.01 21.09
C PRO A 231 25.30 -5.22 21.06
N VAL A 232 26.59 -4.97 20.99
CA VAL A 232 27.59 -6.01 21.18
C VAL A 232 27.76 -6.18 22.67
N TYR A 233 27.34 -7.30 23.22
CA TYR A 233 27.75 -7.71 24.55
C TYR A 233 29.26 -7.97 24.52
N ALA A 234 30.04 -7.03 24.99
CA ALA A 234 31.44 -7.29 25.25
C ALA A 234 31.51 -8.25 26.44
N PRO A 235 31.99 -9.50 26.31
CA PRO A 235 32.11 -10.43 27.42
C PRO A 235 33.15 -10.00 28.47
N TYR A 236 33.88 -8.93 28.18
CA TYR A 236 34.84 -8.31 29.08
C TYR A 236 34.60 -6.81 29.11
N ALA A 237 33.99 -6.32 30.20
CA ALA A 237 34.06 -4.92 30.54
C ALA A 237 35.54 -4.56 30.75
N VAL A 238 36.15 -3.85 29.82
CA VAL A 238 37.41 -3.17 30.10
C VAL A 238 37.05 -2.08 31.11
N PRO A 239 37.52 -2.17 32.36
CA PRO A 239 37.21 -1.15 33.33
C PRO A 239 37.83 0.16 32.86
N SER A 240 37.01 1.13 32.50
CA SER A 240 37.45 2.50 32.32
C SER A 240 37.90 3.03 33.68
N PRO A 241 39.06 3.63 33.80
CA PRO A 241 39.63 4.02 35.11
C PRO A 241 38.97 5.24 35.76
N ALA A 242 37.81 5.65 35.36
CA ALA A 242 37.10 6.78 35.93
C ALA A 242 35.63 6.47 36.19
N THR A 243 35.30 6.39 37.46
CA THR A 243 33.99 6.46 38.11
C THR A 243 33.45 5.12 38.60
N ALA A 244 33.75 4.83 39.84
CA ALA A 244 33.04 3.85 40.65
C ALA A 244 31.57 4.27 40.76
N GLY A 245 30.64 3.47 40.17
CA GLY A 245 29.19 3.68 40.29
C GLY A 245 28.38 3.53 39.02
N SER A 246 29.01 3.32 37.86
CA SER A 246 28.27 3.07 36.60
C SER A 246 27.90 1.58 36.51
N ALA A 247 26.63 1.29 36.22
CA ALA A 247 26.15 -0.03 35.82
C ALA A 247 27.04 -0.61 34.70
N PRO A 248 27.14 -1.93 34.55
CA PRO A 248 27.97 -2.57 33.52
C PRO A 248 27.72 -1.91 32.19
N GLY A 249 28.75 -1.25 31.65
CA GLY A 249 28.65 -0.37 30.51
C GLY A 249 28.20 -1.16 29.29
N TYR A 250 27.13 -0.71 28.70
CA TYR A 250 26.76 -1.13 27.35
C TYR A 250 27.91 -0.76 26.42
N ALA A 251 28.48 -1.75 25.74
CA ALA A 251 29.46 -1.49 24.72
C ALA A 251 28.89 -0.52 23.70
N THR A 252 29.71 0.40 23.21
CA THR A 252 29.32 1.28 22.11
C THR A 252 28.71 0.44 20.96
N PRO A 253 27.54 0.80 20.48
CA PRO A 253 26.92 0.04 19.40
C PRO A 253 27.87 0.01 18.20
N VAL A 254 28.07 -1.17 17.64
CA VAL A 254 28.84 -1.34 16.41
C VAL A 254 27.93 -1.03 15.24
N TYR A 255 28.23 0.03 14.54
CA TYR A 255 27.50 0.44 13.34
C TYR A 255 28.12 -0.20 12.11
N ASN A 256 27.29 -0.70 11.21
CA ASN A 256 27.72 -1.14 9.91
C ASN A 256 28.00 0.09 9.00
N PRO A 257 29.21 0.26 8.45
CA PRO A 257 29.51 1.40 7.57
C PRO A 257 28.59 1.50 6.34
N ASN A 258 28.12 0.38 5.82
CA ASN A 258 27.22 0.35 4.67
C ASN A 258 25.83 0.91 5.01
N ASP A 259 25.33 0.67 6.22
CA ASP A 259 24.05 1.21 6.66
C ASP A 259 24.14 2.73 6.85
N ILE A 260 25.26 3.23 7.39
CA ILE A 260 25.52 4.67 7.51
C ILE A 260 25.61 5.31 6.11
N ALA A 261 26.30 4.67 5.16
CA ALA A 261 26.41 5.17 3.79
C ALA A 261 25.04 5.18 3.08
N SER A 262 24.19 4.18 3.30
CA SER A 262 22.85 4.12 2.73
C SER A 262 21.96 5.23 3.30
N ILE A 263 22.04 5.52 4.60
CA ILE A 263 21.30 6.61 5.24
C ILE A 263 21.78 7.96 4.74
N ALA A 264 23.10 8.13 4.56
CA ALA A 264 23.66 9.37 4.00
C ALA A 264 23.18 9.62 2.56
N ALA A 265 22.98 8.55 1.79
CA ALA A 265 22.50 8.62 0.39
C ALA A 265 20.98 8.81 0.28
N THR A 266 20.20 8.16 1.14
CA THR A 266 18.72 8.14 1.04
C THR A 266 18.03 9.11 2.01
N GLY A 267 18.74 9.56 3.06
CA GLY A 267 18.19 10.43 4.10
C GLY A 267 17.33 9.72 5.14
N TYR A 268 17.18 8.39 5.04
CA TYR A 268 16.35 7.61 5.98
C TYR A 268 16.93 6.21 6.27
N ILE A 269 16.42 5.59 7.33
CA ILE A 269 16.83 4.24 7.74
C ILE A 269 16.15 3.22 6.83
N THR A 270 16.94 2.44 6.09
CA THR A 270 16.43 1.42 5.14
C THR A 270 16.34 0.02 5.75
N MET A 271 17.03 -0.23 6.87
CA MET A 271 17.08 -1.54 7.51
C MET A 271 17.05 -1.39 9.04
N PHE A 272 16.34 -2.30 9.70
CA PHE A 272 16.36 -2.48 11.14
C PHE A 272 16.98 -3.83 11.48
N ARG A 273 18.20 -3.87 11.98
CA ARG A 273 18.91 -5.10 12.39
C ARG A 273 18.75 -6.25 11.38
N GLY A 274 19.04 -5.99 10.11
CA GLY A 274 18.94 -6.96 9.04
C GLY A 274 17.50 -7.28 8.57
N THR A 275 16.53 -6.44 8.90
CA THR A 275 15.15 -6.50 8.38
C THR A 275 14.91 -5.24 7.55
N PRO A 276 14.61 -5.35 6.25
CA PRO A 276 14.36 -4.18 5.41
C PRO A 276 13.12 -3.42 5.86
N ILE A 277 13.17 -2.10 5.70
CA ILE A 277 12.09 -1.17 5.99
C ILE A 277 11.60 -0.59 4.67
N VAL A 278 10.29 -0.67 4.45
CA VAL A 278 9.58 0.00 3.36
C VAL A 278 8.77 1.13 3.97
N GLN A 279 9.07 2.35 3.56
CA GLN A 279 8.30 3.50 3.99
C GLN A 279 6.96 3.54 3.30
N LEU A 280 5.91 3.72 4.09
CA LEU A 280 4.57 3.95 3.59
C LEU A 280 4.48 5.38 3.03
N PRO A 281 3.76 5.58 1.91
CA PRO A 281 3.49 6.92 1.42
C PRO A 281 2.81 7.75 2.51
N GLN A 282 3.25 8.99 2.64
CA GLN A 282 2.70 9.91 3.61
C GLN A 282 2.13 11.13 2.90
N GLY A 283 0.97 11.57 3.34
CA GLY A 283 0.29 12.76 2.86
C GLY A 283 -0.38 13.46 4.03
N PHE A 284 -0.85 14.67 3.78
CA PHE A 284 -1.71 15.40 4.71
C PHE A 284 -3.15 15.36 4.23
N VAL A 285 -4.07 15.32 5.16
CA VAL A 285 -5.52 15.28 4.86
C VAL A 285 -6.13 16.66 4.94
N ASP A 286 -5.50 17.56 5.69
CA ASP A 286 -5.93 18.93 5.90
C ASP A 286 -5.05 19.93 5.12
N GLU A 287 -5.62 21.08 4.77
CA GLU A 287 -4.91 22.17 4.09
C GLU A 287 -3.86 22.84 4.99
N GLU A 288 -3.93 22.64 6.31
CA GLU A 288 -2.99 23.20 7.29
C GLU A 288 -1.76 22.32 7.50
N ASN A 289 -1.70 21.14 6.87
CA ASN A 289 -0.62 20.15 6.98
C ASN A 289 -0.38 19.67 8.43
N ASN A 290 -1.42 19.60 9.24
CA ASN A 290 -1.34 19.20 10.64
C ASN A 290 -1.70 17.73 10.87
N THR A 291 -2.51 17.14 9.96
CA THR A 291 -3.05 15.79 10.14
C THR A 291 -2.57 14.87 9.06
N TYR A 292 -1.87 13.81 9.45
CA TYR A 292 -1.32 12.83 8.54
C TYR A 292 -2.36 11.82 8.06
N GLN A 293 -2.20 11.34 6.83
CA GLN A 293 -3.06 10.32 6.22
C GLN A 293 -2.71 8.92 6.71
N THR A 294 -1.41 8.63 6.85
CA THR A 294 -0.91 7.32 7.26
C THR A 294 -0.67 7.29 8.78
N PRO A 295 -0.99 6.19 9.48
CA PRO A 295 -0.69 6.06 10.90
C PRO A 295 0.80 6.25 11.18
N THR A 296 1.10 7.27 11.99
CA THR A 296 2.46 7.66 12.33
C THR A 296 3.04 6.87 13.49
N ASP A 297 2.17 6.23 14.27
CA ASP A 297 2.50 5.52 15.51
C ASP A 297 2.65 4.01 15.34
N THR A 298 2.36 3.47 14.14
CA THR A 298 2.24 2.03 13.93
C THR A 298 3.20 1.53 12.86
N ALA A 299 3.91 0.45 13.15
CA ALA A 299 4.70 -0.31 12.19
C ALA A 299 4.12 -1.72 12.02
N PHE A 300 3.97 -2.14 10.78
CA PHE A 300 3.49 -3.47 10.39
C PHE A 300 4.68 -4.33 9.94
N ILE A 301 4.77 -5.55 10.43
CA ILE A 301 5.88 -6.46 10.15
C ILE A 301 5.32 -7.69 9.46
N PHE A 302 5.62 -7.84 8.17
CA PHE A 302 5.13 -8.94 7.35
C PHE A 302 6.21 -9.97 7.07
N PRO A 303 5.89 -11.27 7.11
CA PRO A 303 6.79 -12.32 6.67
C PRO A 303 6.93 -12.30 5.15
N ALA A 304 8.14 -12.38 4.64
CA ALA A 304 8.42 -12.53 3.21
C ALA A 304 8.29 -14.00 2.79
N GLY A 305 7.06 -14.49 2.72
CA GLY A 305 6.75 -15.89 2.40
C GLY A 305 5.86 -16.06 1.16
N ASN A 306 5.66 -17.31 0.75
CA ASN A 306 4.82 -17.62 -0.41
C ASN A 306 3.32 -17.33 -0.22
N GLN A 307 2.86 -17.20 1.02
CA GLN A 307 1.45 -16.88 1.30
C GLN A 307 1.32 -15.38 1.51
N LYS A 308 0.71 -14.73 0.53
CA LYS A 308 0.44 -13.31 0.58
C LYS A 308 -0.72 -13.04 1.56
N ILE A 309 -0.48 -12.16 2.52
CA ILE A 309 -1.40 -11.88 3.63
C ILE A 309 -2.54 -10.97 3.18
N ILE A 310 -2.21 -10.00 2.34
CA ILE A 310 -3.15 -9.00 1.85
C ILE A 310 -3.85 -9.55 0.61
N LYS A 311 -5.17 -9.47 0.56
CA LYS A 311 -5.99 -9.86 -0.58
C LYS A 311 -6.71 -8.65 -1.12
N VAL A 312 -6.45 -8.32 -2.38
CA VAL A 312 -7.09 -7.21 -3.09
C VAL A 312 -7.91 -7.78 -4.24
N VAL A 313 -9.14 -7.35 -4.33
CA VAL A 313 -10.08 -7.80 -5.35
C VAL A 313 -10.59 -6.61 -6.12
N PHE A 314 -10.52 -6.69 -7.44
CA PHE A 314 -11.21 -5.79 -8.35
C PHE A 314 -12.39 -6.53 -8.97
N GLU A 315 -13.60 -5.98 -8.84
CA GLU A 315 -14.83 -6.56 -9.39
C GLU A 315 -15.30 -5.76 -10.58
N GLY A 316 -15.48 -6.44 -11.69
CA GLY A 316 -15.98 -5.85 -12.94
C GLY A 316 -15.01 -4.90 -13.61
N GLN A 317 -15.49 -4.33 -14.69
CA GLN A 317 -14.79 -3.26 -15.41
C GLN A 317 -15.10 -1.91 -14.76
N THR A 318 -14.25 -0.94 -15.01
CA THR A 318 -14.51 0.46 -14.64
C THR A 318 -15.68 0.97 -15.45
N ASP A 319 -16.67 1.59 -14.83
CA ASP A 319 -17.83 2.19 -15.50
C ASP A 319 -17.58 3.70 -15.63
N VAL A 320 -17.63 4.20 -16.85
CA VAL A 320 -17.44 5.61 -17.17
C VAL A 320 -18.73 6.13 -17.78
N ARG A 321 -19.27 7.18 -17.21
CA ARG A 321 -20.51 7.79 -17.65
C ARG A 321 -20.37 9.29 -17.79
N ASP A 322 -21.16 9.89 -18.66
CA ASP A 322 -21.30 11.33 -18.75
C ASP A 322 -22.74 11.76 -18.47
N TRP A 323 -22.85 12.92 -17.85
CA TRP A 323 -24.12 13.60 -17.63
C TRP A 323 -24.02 15.03 -18.15
N GLN A 324 -25.02 15.45 -18.93
CA GLN A 324 -25.12 16.83 -19.39
C GLN A 324 -26.03 17.60 -18.44
N HIS A 325 -25.48 18.64 -17.82
CA HIS A 325 -26.25 19.53 -16.96
C HIS A 325 -26.94 20.64 -17.78
N ARG A 326 -27.95 21.30 -17.15
CA ARG A 326 -28.71 22.38 -17.79
C ARG A 326 -27.86 23.61 -18.09
N ASP A 327 -26.77 23.81 -17.36
CA ASP A 327 -25.78 24.89 -17.51
C ASP A 327 -24.72 24.61 -18.60
N ARG A 328 -24.92 23.55 -19.39
CA ARG A 328 -24.03 23.09 -20.47
C ARG A 328 -22.71 22.49 -19.99
N GLN A 329 -22.50 22.33 -18.68
CA GLN A 329 -21.38 21.59 -18.16
C GLN A 329 -21.59 20.09 -18.40
N MET A 330 -20.49 19.38 -18.63
CA MET A 330 -20.44 17.93 -18.76
C MET A 330 -19.81 17.37 -17.50
N GLU A 331 -20.51 16.49 -16.83
CA GLU A 331 -19.99 15.71 -15.70
C GLU A 331 -19.53 14.36 -16.20
N ILE A 332 -18.29 14.00 -15.89
CA ILE A 332 -17.74 12.67 -16.15
C ILE A 332 -17.65 11.95 -14.82
N GLU A 333 -18.39 10.85 -14.72
CA GLU A 333 -18.43 9.98 -13.55
C GLU A 333 -17.62 8.71 -13.82
N ILE A 334 -16.73 8.35 -12.91
CA ILE A 334 -15.98 7.11 -12.95
C ILE A 334 -16.30 6.30 -11.71
N TYR A 335 -16.54 5.02 -11.89
CA TYR A 335 -16.97 4.10 -10.86
C TYR A 335 -16.21 2.77 -10.98
N LYS A 336 -15.60 2.34 -9.87
CA LYS A 336 -14.89 1.06 -9.77
C LYS A 336 -15.24 0.34 -8.48
N LYS A 337 -15.38 -0.98 -8.54
CA LYS A 337 -15.54 -1.81 -7.35
C LYS A 337 -14.23 -2.47 -6.99
N PHE A 338 -13.81 -2.31 -5.74
CA PHE A 338 -12.70 -3.04 -5.20
C PHE A 338 -12.91 -3.40 -3.72
N GLY A 339 -12.15 -4.36 -3.24
CA GLY A 339 -12.18 -4.77 -1.84
C GLY A 339 -10.81 -5.21 -1.38
N VAL A 340 -10.51 -4.93 -0.12
CA VAL A 340 -9.27 -5.32 0.53
C VAL A 340 -9.60 -6.14 1.76
N ALA A 341 -8.85 -7.22 1.98
CA ALA A 341 -8.98 -8.04 3.18
C ALA A 341 -7.63 -8.62 3.62
N ILE A 342 -7.51 -8.85 4.90
CA ILE A 342 -6.32 -9.45 5.52
C ILE A 342 -6.65 -10.89 5.89
N LEU A 343 -5.87 -11.83 5.36
CA LEU A 343 -6.19 -13.24 5.42
C LEU A 343 -5.99 -13.88 6.80
N THR A 344 -4.85 -13.61 7.42
CA THR A 344 -4.51 -14.21 8.71
C THR A 344 -3.89 -13.17 9.63
N THR A 345 -4.13 -13.33 10.92
CA THR A 345 -3.60 -12.42 11.94
C THR A 345 -2.41 -13.03 12.70
N ASN A 346 -2.05 -14.28 12.41
CA ASN A 346 -1.05 -15.00 13.20
C ASN A 346 0.37 -14.93 12.64
N ASP A 347 0.53 -14.61 11.37
CA ASP A 347 1.80 -14.72 10.66
C ASP A 347 2.56 -13.39 10.61
N TRP A 348 1.91 -12.30 10.95
CA TRP A 348 2.46 -10.96 10.94
C TRP A 348 2.34 -10.29 12.32
N CYS A 349 3.08 -9.21 12.51
CA CYS A 349 3.19 -8.55 13.80
C CYS A 349 2.96 -7.05 13.66
N VAL A 350 2.60 -6.41 14.78
CA VAL A 350 2.37 -4.97 14.88
C VAL A 350 3.12 -4.40 16.07
N TYR A 351 3.81 -3.30 15.83
CA TYR A 351 4.42 -2.48 16.85
C TYR A 351 3.78 -1.10 16.87
N LYS A 352 3.35 -0.63 18.02
CA LYS A 352 2.76 0.69 18.20
C LYS A 352 3.58 1.53 19.20
N ASN A 353 3.97 2.74 18.78
CA ASN A 353 4.62 3.73 19.62
C ASN A 353 3.64 4.87 19.93
N THR A 354 3.01 4.83 21.10
CA THR A 354 1.94 5.77 21.45
C THR A 354 2.40 7.21 21.65
N ALA A 355 3.70 7.46 21.86
CA ALA A 355 4.22 8.83 21.95
C ALA A 355 4.04 9.60 20.63
N LEU A 356 4.14 8.90 19.50
CA LEU A 356 4.03 9.52 18.18
C LEU A 356 2.61 9.98 17.84
N THR A 357 1.58 9.36 18.40
CA THR A 357 0.18 9.76 18.18
C THR A 357 -0.07 11.21 18.58
N THR A 358 0.56 11.68 19.66
CA THR A 358 0.42 13.05 20.13
C THR A 358 1.31 14.03 19.35
N GLN A 359 2.49 13.58 18.95
CA GLN A 359 3.46 14.42 18.24
C GLN A 359 3.09 14.60 16.77
N TYR A 360 2.54 13.55 16.15
CA TYR A 360 2.17 13.50 14.74
C TYR A 360 0.75 12.93 14.61
N PRO A 361 -0.29 13.76 14.81
CA PRO A 361 -1.68 13.30 14.75
C PRO A 361 -2.02 12.83 13.34
N TYR A 362 -2.79 11.75 13.25
CA TYR A 362 -3.25 11.18 11.99
C TYR A 362 -4.76 10.87 12.04
N ILE A 363 -5.39 10.78 10.87
CA ILE A 363 -6.78 10.32 10.80
C ILE A 363 -6.80 8.80 10.94
N ASP A 364 -7.53 8.31 11.96
CA ASP A 364 -7.78 6.88 12.12
C ASP A 364 -8.57 6.35 10.89
N PRO A 365 -7.96 5.56 10.00
CA PRO A 365 -8.65 5.07 8.81
C PRO A 365 -9.87 4.21 9.12
N ALA A 366 -9.95 3.65 10.34
CA ALA A 366 -11.10 2.87 10.79
C ALA A 366 -12.32 3.75 11.12
N ARG A 367 -12.10 5.03 11.49
CA ARG A 367 -13.14 6.01 11.81
C ARG A 367 -13.48 6.93 10.64
N ALA A 368 -12.65 7.01 9.63
CA ALA A 368 -12.92 7.78 8.44
C ALA A 368 -14.13 7.16 7.70
N ASP A 369 -15.28 7.82 7.76
CA ASP A 369 -16.55 7.36 7.17
C ASP A 369 -16.58 7.38 5.64
N GLY A 370 -15.47 7.25 4.97
CA GLY A 370 -15.38 7.09 3.52
C GLY A 370 -16.05 8.17 2.66
N ASN A 371 -16.65 9.18 3.29
CA ASN A 371 -17.27 10.30 2.61
C ASN A 371 -16.33 11.51 2.71
N PRO A 372 -15.65 11.90 1.62
CA PRO A 372 -14.77 13.07 1.62
C PRO A 372 -15.53 14.38 1.93
N HIS A 373 -16.87 14.37 1.88
CA HIS A 373 -17.71 15.53 2.15
C HIS A 373 -18.14 15.66 3.62
N ASN A 374 -17.86 14.70 4.50
CA ASN A 374 -18.17 14.82 5.91
C ASN A 374 -17.05 15.57 6.67
N GLY A 375 -16.95 16.87 6.48
CA GLY A 375 -16.36 17.78 7.46
C GLY A 375 -15.00 18.39 7.15
N ILE A 376 -14.39 18.11 6.00
CA ILE A 376 -13.07 18.69 5.65
C ILE A 376 -13.19 19.84 4.64
N TYR A 377 -14.28 19.93 3.91
CA TYR A 377 -14.53 21.05 2.99
C TYR A 377 -15.78 21.84 3.41
N ARG A 378 -15.59 22.84 4.25
CA ARG A 378 -16.44 24.00 4.38
C ARG A 378 -15.61 25.26 4.20
#